data_5bdd5ca59bafad90e5df1d5f195044b9
#
_entry.id   5bdd5ca59bafad90e5df1d5f195044b9
#
_cell.length_a   1.000
_cell.length_b   1.000
_cell.length_c   1.000
_cell.angle_alpha   90.00
_cell.angle_beta   90.00
_cell.angle_gamma   90.00
#
_symmetry.space_group_name_H-M   'P 1'
#
loop_
_entity.id
_entity.type
_entity.pdbx_description
1 polymer ?
#
loop_
_entity_poly.entity_id
_entity_poly.type
_entity_poly.pdbx_seq_one_letter_code
_entity_poly.pdbx_strand_id
1 'polypeptide(L)'
;MFIQSQDDSHCCYSFLIKVVILMMKLKYSICCGLDVHKNVIVATIVTTNKEGISEYKQKSFSTINSDIQRFHNWLIENDCYHVCMESTGKYWIPIFNYLENDIDVCLTHPK
;
A
#
# COMPACT_ATOMS: atom_id res chain seq x y z
N MET A 1 8.81 14.38 6.61
CA MET A 1 9.06 13.71 6.39
C MET A 1 9.22 13.06 5.55
N PHE A 2 9.44 12.56 5.29
CA PHE A 2 9.48 11.98 4.58
C PHE A 2 10.11 10.98 4.45
N ILE A 3 9.78 10.37 4.02
CA ILE A 3 10.21 9.19 3.83
C ILE A 3 11.50 9.22 3.45
N GLN A 4 11.99 9.66 3.65
CA GLN A 4 13.00 9.71 3.51
C GLN A 4 13.72 9.27 2.89
N SER A 5 14.02 9.57 2.69
CA SER A 5 14.67 9.30 2.06
C SER A 5 15.38 8.30 2.00
N GLN A 6 15.51 7.81 2.67
CA GLN A 6 16.14 6.84 2.76
C GLN A 6 15.96 5.95 1.97
N ASP A 7 15.49 5.67 1.95
CA ASP A 7 15.23 4.75 1.32
C ASP A 7 14.98 4.88 0.01
N ASP A 8 15.04 5.85 -0.53
CA ASP A 8 14.75 6.02 -1.84
C ASP A 8 15.48 5.21 -2.78
N SER A 9 16.69 4.92 -2.51
CA SER A 9 17.43 4.05 -3.40
C SER A 9 16.88 2.69 -3.38
N HIS A 10 16.18 2.33 -2.32
CA HIS A 10 15.61 1.04 -2.23
C HIS A 10 14.16 1.05 -2.47
N CYS A 11 13.61 2.18 -2.76
CA CYS A 11 12.20 2.31 -2.89
C CYS A 11 11.70 1.61 -4.08
N CYS A 12 10.75 0.77 -3.92
CA CYS A 12 10.12 0.06 -5.00
C CYS A 12 8.86 0.71 -5.47
N TYR A 13 8.54 1.90 -5.00
CA TYR A 13 7.35 2.55 -5.43
C TYR A 13 7.51 3.03 -6.83
N SER A 14 6.52 2.89 -7.62
CA SER A 14 6.44 3.60 -8.86
C SER A 14 6.07 5.05 -8.59
N PHE A 15 6.33 5.89 -9.55
CA PHE A 15 5.88 7.27 -9.47
C PHE A 15 4.37 7.35 -9.33
N LEU A 16 3.67 6.48 -10.03
CA LEU A 16 2.22 6.47 -10.02
C LEU A 16 1.67 6.19 -8.62
N ILE A 17 2.24 5.22 -7.92
CA ILE A 17 1.72 4.90 -6.60
C ILE A 17 2.01 6.02 -5.62
N LYS A 18 3.11 6.74 -5.79
CA LYS A 18 3.40 7.89 -4.94
C LYS A 18 2.36 9.00 -5.13
N VAL A 19 1.98 9.24 -6.37
CA VAL A 19 0.96 10.24 -6.66
C VAL A 19 -0.38 9.82 -6.06
N VAL A 20 -0.72 8.56 -6.19
CA VAL A 20 -1.97 8.04 -5.66
C VAL A 20 -2.01 8.18 -4.15
N ILE A 21 -0.91 7.87 -3.47
CA ILE A 21 -0.84 8.03 -2.02
C ILE A 21 -1.09 9.48 -1.64
N LEU A 22 -0.49 10.44 -2.37
CA LEU A 22 -0.70 11.84 -2.08
C LEU A 22 -2.17 12.23 -2.20
N MET A 23 -2.86 11.68 -3.20
CA MET A 23 -4.27 11.98 -3.39
C MET A 23 -5.12 11.33 -2.33
N MET A 24 -4.80 10.11 -1.93
CA MET A 24 -5.59 9.40 -0.92
C MET A 24 -5.49 10.06 0.44
N LYS A 25 -4.34 10.65 0.77
CA LYS A 25 -4.17 11.34 2.06
C LYS A 25 -5.16 12.48 2.25
N LEU A 26 -5.60 13.07 1.17
CA LEU A 26 -6.55 14.16 1.26
C LEU A 26 -7.94 13.68 1.64
N LYS A 27 -8.21 12.41 1.39
CA LYS A 27 -9.55 11.84 1.61
C LYS A 27 -9.60 10.95 2.83
N TYR A 28 -8.53 10.21 3.10
CA TYR A 28 -8.51 9.25 4.19
C TYR A 28 -7.37 9.58 5.14
N SER A 29 -7.65 9.52 6.43
CA SER A 29 -6.60 9.76 7.42
C SER A 29 -5.65 8.57 7.52
N ILE A 30 -6.10 7.38 7.16
CA ILE A 30 -5.25 6.19 7.13
C ILE A 30 -5.49 5.51 5.81
N CYS A 31 -4.43 5.31 5.04
CA CYS A 31 -4.55 4.64 3.75
C CYS A 31 -3.24 3.92 3.44
N CYS A 32 -3.27 3.06 2.43
CA CYS A 32 -2.12 2.25 2.07
C CYS A 32 -1.92 2.27 0.57
N GLY A 33 -0.67 2.48 0.15
CA GLY A 33 -0.28 2.27 -1.23
C GLY A 33 0.44 0.95 -1.33
N LEU A 34 0.10 0.16 -2.33
CA LEU A 34 0.64 -1.18 -2.49
C LEU A 34 1.23 -1.32 -3.87
N ASP A 35 2.50 -1.69 -3.91
CA ASP A 35 3.20 -1.93 -5.16
C ASP A 35 3.38 -3.44 -5.28
N VAL A 36 2.75 -4.06 -6.27
CA VAL A 36 2.68 -5.51 -6.37
C VAL A 36 3.56 -6.00 -7.50
N HIS A 37 4.44 -6.92 -7.16
CA HIS A 37 5.32 -7.56 -8.14
C HIS A 37 5.15 -9.07 -8.03
N LYS A 38 5.85 -9.80 -8.88
CA LYS A 38 5.66 -11.24 -8.97
C LYS A 38 5.86 -11.94 -7.62
N ASN A 39 6.93 -11.61 -6.91
CA ASN A 39 7.28 -12.34 -5.70
C ASN A 39 7.27 -11.49 -4.46
N VAL A 40 6.96 -10.20 -4.59
CA VAL A 40 7.03 -9.31 -3.43
C VAL A 40 5.98 -8.21 -3.58
N ILE A 41 5.42 -7.82 -2.46
CA ILE A 41 4.59 -6.63 -2.40
C ILE A 41 5.24 -5.67 -1.42
N VAL A 42 5.20 -4.40 -1.76
CA VAL A 42 5.72 -3.34 -0.90
C VAL A 42 4.56 -2.46 -0.50
N ALA A 43 4.29 -2.40 0.78
CA ALA A 43 3.12 -1.72 1.30
C ALA A 43 3.55 -0.53 2.15
N THR A 44 2.90 0.61 1.95
CA THR A 44 3.15 1.80 2.75
C THR A 44 1.85 2.29 3.33
N ILE A 45 1.74 2.25 4.65
CA ILE A 45 0.59 2.82 5.34
C ILE A 45 0.92 4.27 5.69
N VAL A 46 0.02 5.16 5.35
CA VAL A 46 0.16 6.58 5.63
C VAL A 46 -0.92 6.97 6.61
N THR A 47 -0.52 7.55 7.73
CA THR A 47 -1.45 8.04 8.74
C THR A 47 -1.26 9.56 8.83
N THR A 48 -2.32 10.31 8.64
CA THR A 48 -2.25 11.77 8.66
C THR A 48 -3.10 12.27 9.82
N ASN A 49 -2.52 13.10 10.68
CA ASN A 49 -3.24 13.59 11.84
C ASN A 49 -4.00 14.88 11.50
N LYS A 50 -4.65 15.45 12.51
CA LYS A 50 -5.50 16.63 12.29
C LYS A 50 -4.71 17.85 11.85
N GLU A 51 -3.43 17.91 12.21
CA GLU A 51 -2.59 19.02 11.80
C GLU A 51 -2.06 18.84 10.39
N GLY A 52 -2.38 17.73 9.73
CA GLY A 52 -1.89 17.47 8.40
C GLY A 52 -0.53 16.81 8.34
N ILE A 53 -0.02 16.37 9.48
CA ILE A 53 1.28 15.72 9.54
C ILE A 53 1.10 14.23 9.29
N SER A 54 1.88 13.68 8.37
CA SER A 54 1.77 12.29 7.98
C SER A 54 2.90 11.46 8.50
N GLU A 55 2.58 10.24 8.91
CA GLU A 55 3.57 9.23 9.26
C GLU A 55 3.45 8.10 8.28
N TYR A 56 4.58 7.51 7.93
CA TYR A 56 4.66 6.47 6.93
C TYR A 56 5.25 5.22 7.52
N LYS A 57 4.59 4.09 7.31
CA LYS A 57 5.12 2.78 7.68
C LYS A 57 5.22 1.93 6.43
N GLN A 58 6.40 1.44 6.13
CA GLN A 58 6.59 0.63 4.94
C GLN A 58 7.02 -0.76 5.33
N LYS A 59 6.47 -1.76 4.67
CA LYS A 59 6.81 -3.14 4.95
C LYS A 59 6.66 -3.95 3.67
N SER A 60 7.54 -4.92 3.49
CA SER A 60 7.49 -5.81 2.34
C SER A 60 7.01 -7.19 2.77
N PHE A 61 6.26 -7.84 1.90
CA PHE A 61 5.76 -9.18 2.13
C PHE A 61 5.97 -9.98 0.86
N SER A 62 6.08 -11.30 0.96
CA SER A 62 6.10 -12.11 -0.23
C SER A 62 4.66 -12.30 -0.72
N THR A 63 4.51 -12.94 -1.87
CA THR A 63 3.18 -13.14 -2.44
C THR A 63 2.61 -14.51 -2.13
N ILE A 64 3.24 -15.29 -1.24
CA ILE A 64 2.66 -16.56 -0.84
C ILE A 64 1.50 -16.30 0.13
N ASN A 65 0.58 -17.26 0.21
CA ASN A 65 -0.66 -17.05 0.94
C ASN A 65 -0.47 -16.68 2.39
N SER A 66 0.48 -17.29 3.07
CA SER A 66 0.68 -16.96 4.49
C SER A 66 1.17 -15.54 4.68
N ASP A 67 1.95 -15.02 3.73
CA ASP A 67 2.41 -13.64 3.83
C ASP A 67 1.32 -12.65 3.44
N ILE A 68 0.47 -13.02 2.50
CA ILE A 68 -0.68 -12.17 2.18
C ILE A 68 -1.60 -12.07 3.40
N GLN A 69 -1.76 -13.14 4.13
CA GLN A 69 -2.53 -13.12 5.36
C GLN A 69 -1.88 -12.21 6.40
N ARG A 70 -0.56 -12.24 6.51
CA ARG A 70 0.15 -11.35 7.43
C ARG A 70 0.01 -9.90 7.01
N PHE A 71 0.03 -9.65 5.71
CA PHE A 71 -0.20 -8.31 5.20
C PHE A 71 -1.60 -7.83 5.59
N HIS A 72 -2.60 -8.67 5.40
CA HIS A 72 -3.97 -8.33 5.79
C HIS A 72 -4.05 -8.01 7.27
N ASN A 73 -3.45 -8.85 8.11
CA ASN A 73 -3.46 -8.61 9.55
C ASN A 73 -2.77 -7.31 9.91
N TRP A 74 -1.69 -6.99 9.22
CA TRP A 74 -0.95 -5.76 9.43
C TRP A 74 -1.81 -4.54 9.11
N LEU A 75 -2.60 -4.62 8.05
CA LEU A 75 -3.53 -3.55 7.73
C LEU A 75 -4.57 -3.35 8.84
N ILE A 76 -5.15 -4.45 9.29
CA ILE A 76 -6.18 -4.39 10.34
C ILE A 76 -5.59 -3.84 11.65
N GLU A 77 -4.39 -4.26 11.99
CA GLU A 77 -3.73 -3.77 13.20
C GLU A 77 -3.49 -2.27 13.17
N ASN A 78 -3.38 -1.71 11.99
CA ASN A 78 -3.14 -0.27 11.83
C ASN A 78 -4.42 0.48 11.46
N ASP A 79 -5.56 -0.17 11.57
CA ASP A 79 -6.87 0.42 11.23
C ASP A 79 -6.90 0.94 9.79
N CYS A 80 -6.21 0.24 8.90
CA CYS A 80 -6.11 0.67 7.51
C CYS A 80 -7.06 -0.15 6.66
N TYR A 81 -8.11 0.48 6.18
CA TYR A 81 -9.14 -0.19 5.39
C TYR A 81 -9.25 0.34 3.97
N HIS A 82 -8.33 1.19 3.56
CA HIS A 82 -8.32 1.75 2.22
C HIS A 82 -6.96 1.50 1.61
N VAL A 83 -6.94 0.74 0.52
CA VAL A 83 -5.71 0.36 -0.15
C VAL A 83 -5.82 0.70 -1.62
N CYS A 84 -4.80 1.30 -2.17
CA CYS A 84 -4.71 1.48 -3.61
C CYS A 84 -3.50 0.72 -4.08
N MET A 85 -3.66 -0.12 -5.10
CA MET A 85 -2.56 -0.95 -5.55
C MET A 85 -2.24 -0.71 -7.01
N GLU A 86 -0.98 -0.89 -7.32
CA GLU A 86 -0.47 -0.91 -8.68
C GLU A 86 0.28 -2.22 -8.85
N SER A 87 0.17 -2.84 -10.00
CA SER A 87 0.76 -4.16 -10.19
C SER A 87 1.40 -4.27 -11.56
N THR A 88 2.52 -5.01 -11.60
CA THR A 88 3.02 -5.47 -12.88
C THR A 88 2.22 -6.71 -13.23
N GLY A 89 1.71 -6.77 -14.45
CA GLY A 89 0.94 -7.93 -14.88
C GLY A 89 -0.27 -8.18 -14.01
N LYS A 90 -0.56 -9.44 -13.80
CA LYS A 90 -1.77 -9.86 -13.10
C LYS A 90 -1.52 -10.31 -11.67
N TYR A 91 -0.38 -9.97 -11.10
CA TYR A 91 -0.03 -10.45 -9.78
C TYR A 91 -0.91 -9.87 -8.68
N TRP A 92 -1.68 -8.82 -8.99
CA TRP A 92 -2.59 -8.20 -8.05
C TRP A 92 -3.81 -9.08 -7.73
N ILE A 93 -4.16 -10.02 -8.64
CA ILE A 93 -5.45 -10.71 -8.56
C ILE A 93 -5.62 -11.49 -7.26
N PRO A 94 -4.69 -12.35 -6.84
CA PRO A 94 -4.91 -13.08 -5.58
C PRO A 94 -4.97 -12.16 -4.37
N ILE A 95 -4.22 -11.05 -4.42
CA ILE A 95 -4.22 -10.12 -3.30
C ILE A 95 -5.56 -9.40 -3.22
N PHE A 96 -6.05 -8.93 -4.36
CA PHE A 96 -7.35 -8.27 -4.42
C PHE A 96 -8.44 -9.20 -3.90
N ASN A 97 -8.42 -10.45 -4.37
CA ASN A 97 -9.45 -11.41 -3.97
C ASN A 97 -9.41 -11.68 -2.48
N TYR A 98 -8.23 -11.65 -1.88
CA TYR A 98 -8.12 -11.90 -0.46
C TYR A 98 -8.60 -10.71 0.36
N LEU A 99 -8.38 -9.49 -0.13
CA LEU A 99 -8.70 -8.29 0.64
C LEU A 99 -10.11 -7.77 0.45
N GLU A 100 -10.73 -8.06 -0.68
CA GLU A 100 -11.92 -7.29 -1.08
C GLU A 100 -13.10 -7.44 -0.15
N ASN A 101 -13.13 -8.47 0.69
CA ASN A 101 -14.28 -8.70 1.56
C ASN A 101 -14.37 -7.65 2.66
N ASP A 102 -13.25 -7.14 3.13
CA ASP A 102 -13.27 -6.21 4.26
C ASP A 102 -12.37 -4.98 4.07
N ILE A 103 -11.68 -4.89 2.95
CA ILE A 103 -10.82 -3.75 2.65
C ILE A 103 -11.30 -3.11 1.36
N ASP A 104 -11.35 -1.80 1.35
CA ASP A 104 -11.71 -1.06 0.15
C ASP A 104 -10.47 -0.96 -0.72
N VAL A 105 -10.42 -1.70 -1.80
CA VAL A 105 -9.25 -1.81 -2.65
C VAL A 105 -9.51 -1.14 -3.99
N CYS A 106 -8.58 -0.28 -4.37
CA CYS A 106 -8.61 0.39 -5.65
C CYS A 106 -7.41 -0.08 -6.45
N LEU A 107 -7.61 -0.41 -7.71
CA LEU A 107 -6.52 -0.83 -8.57
C LEU A 107 -6.24 0.29 -9.56
N THR A 108 -4.99 0.74 -9.60
CA THR A 108 -4.58 1.68 -10.62
C THR A 108 -3.89 0.93 -11.73
N HIS A 109 -4.14 1.33 -12.95
CA HIS A 109 -3.55 0.66 -14.10
C HIS A 109 -2.37 1.48 -14.57
N PRO A 110 -1.20 0.89 -14.56
CA PRO A 110 -0.06 1.59 -15.15
C PRO A 110 -0.29 1.66 -16.63
N LYS A 111 0.17 2.65 -17.23
CA LYS A 111 0.01 2.73 -18.62
C LYS A 111 1.20 2.30 -19.31
#